data_99baead90e7e87dbc960030b67cc2646
#
_entry.id   99baead90e7e87dbc960030b67cc2646
#
_cell.length_a   1.000
_cell.length_b   1.000
_cell.length_c   1.000
_cell.angle_alpha   90.00
_cell.angle_beta   90.00
_cell.angle_gamma   90.00
#
_symmetry.space_group_name_H-M   'P 1'
#
loop_
_entity.id
_entity.type
_entity.pdbx_description
1 polymer ?
#
loop_
_entity_poly.entity_id
_entity_poly.type
_entity_poly.pdbx_seq_one_letter_code
_entity_poly.pdbx_strand_id
1 'polypeptide(L)'
;MSVNQRQYARLPLPGEDSSAELIVNRRPISCRLVEMSIGGFGVIAPKQTSVAINALVYLRTRGSDFIVRVIEQKSRTDGVALGLLQVEEVVPDLSITGYFSPWLTVTFWLAAAASVLGAAYCLFGMYVSLPIDIRS
;
A
#
# COMPACT_ATOMS: atom_id res chain seq x y z
N MET A 1 -29.99 -30.50 -13.49
CA MET A 1 -29.73 -29.27 -14.27
C MET A 1 -28.80 -28.40 -13.45
N SER A 2 -27.57 -28.33 -13.87
CA SER A 2 -26.58 -27.43 -13.23
C SER A 2 -26.85 -26.02 -13.74
N VAL A 3 -27.46 -25.18 -12.91
CA VAL A 3 -27.65 -23.77 -13.21
C VAL A 3 -26.28 -23.12 -13.16
N ASN A 4 -25.78 -22.69 -14.30
CA ASN A 4 -24.52 -22.02 -14.46
C ASN A 4 -24.64 -20.60 -13.83
N GLN A 5 -24.42 -20.51 -12.53
CA GLN A 5 -24.54 -19.25 -11.76
C GLN A 5 -23.37 -18.27 -12.02
N ARG A 6 -22.98 -18.11 -13.28
CA ARG A 6 -22.03 -17.07 -13.64
C ARG A 6 -22.78 -15.76 -13.80
N GLN A 7 -22.89 -14.98 -12.73
CA GLN A 7 -23.60 -13.71 -12.72
C GLN A 7 -22.88 -12.58 -13.47
N TYR A 8 -21.59 -12.75 -13.80
CA TYR A 8 -20.77 -11.67 -14.37
C TYR A 8 -19.97 -12.15 -15.58
N ALA A 9 -19.89 -11.28 -16.59
CA ALA A 9 -19.02 -11.49 -17.74
C ALA A 9 -17.56 -11.48 -17.31
N ARG A 10 -16.77 -12.43 -17.77
CA ARG A 10 -15.33 -12.49 -17.56
C ARG A 10 -14.63 -11.89 -18.76
N LEU A 11 -13.79 -10.91 -18.55
CA LEU A 11 -12.98 -10.31 -19.59
C LEU A 11 -11.57 -10.94 -19.54
N PRO A 12 -11.13 -11.60 -20.63
CA PRO A 12 -9.75 -12.03 -20.72
C PRO A 12 -8.83 -10.82 -20.83
N LEU A 13 -7.74 -10.82 -20.06
CA LEU A 13 -6.77 -9.73 -20.09
C LEU A 13 -5.66 -10.02 -21.11
N PRO A 14 -5.27 -9.04 -21.94
CA PRO A 14 -4.14 -9.16 -22.84
C PRO A 14 -2.82 -9.32 -22.05
N GLY A 15 -1.91 -10.14 -22.57
CA GLY A 15 -0.76 -10.73 -21.86
C GLY A 15 0.22 -9.77 -21.15
N GLU A 16 0.33 -8.50 -21.56
CA GLU A 16 1.29 -7.57 -20.94
C GLU A 16 0.80 -6.91 -19.64
N ASP A 17 -0.51 -6.77 -19.45
CA ASP A 17 -1.11 -6.18 -18.26
C ASP A 17 -1.51 -7.20 -17.19
N SER A 18 -1.11 -8.45 -17.36
CA SER A 18 -1.56 -9.58 -16.56
C SER A 18 -0.70 -9.90 -15.33
N SER A 19 0.35 -9.13 -15.06
CA SER A 19 1.19 -9.37 -13.88
C SER A 19 0.50 -8.92 -12.61
N ALA A 20 0.46 -9.81 -11.61
CA ALA A 20 -0.08 -9.54 -10.30
C ALA A 20 0.76 -10.22 -9.22
N GLU A 21 0.61 -9.80 -7.99
CA GLU A 21 1.21 -10.45 -6.82
C GLU A 21 0.13 -10.91 -5.87
N LEU A 22 0.22 -12.18 -5.48
CA LEU A 22 -0.62 -12.75 -4.44
C LEU A 22 0.17 -12.79 -3.13
N ILE A 23 -0.30 -12.10 -2.11
CA ILE A 23 0.40 -12.07 -0.81
C ILE A 23 -0.26 -13.08 0.12
N VAL A 24 0.45 -14.17 0.37
CA VAL A 24 0.02 -15.27 1.23
C VAL A 24 0.96 -15.36 2.42
N ASN A 25 0.45 -15.29 3.64
CA ASN A 25 1.26 -15.33 4.86
C ASN A 25 2.43 -14.33 4.84
N ARG A 26 2.20 -13.11 4.37
CA ARG A 26 3.19 -12.02 4.20
C ARG A 26 4.28 -12.34 3.16
N ARG A 27 4.12 -13.37 2.34
CA ARG A 27 5.05 -13.69 1.25
C ARG A 27 4.42 -13.31 -0.08
N PRO A 28 5.05 -12.45 -0.87
CA PRO A 28 4.59 -12.13 -2.21
C PRO A 28 4.88 -13.30 -3.15
N ILE A 29 3.87 -13.71 -3.89
CA ILE A 29 3.94 -14.74 -4.92
C ILE A 29 3.57 -14.08 -6.24
N SER A 30 4.51 -14.01 -7.16
CA SER A 30 4.25 -13.48 -8.50
C SER A 30 3.30 -14.42 -9.24
N CYS A 31 2.22 -13.89 -9.77
CA CYS A 31 1.21 -14.65 -10.50
C CYS A 31 0.77 -13.89 -11.76
N ARG A 32 0.10 -14.59 -12.64
CA ARG A 32 -0.47 -14.02 -13.86
C ARG A 32 -1.99 -13.94 -13.73
N LEU A 33 -2.53 -12.76 -13.89
CA LEU A 33 -3.96 -12.52 -13.95
C LEU A 33 -4.48 -12.96 -15.34
N VAL A 34 -5.42 -13.88 -15.37
CA VAL A 34 -5.97 -14.47 -16.62
C VAL A 34 -7.33 -13.92 -16.92
N GLU A 35 -8.15 -13.73 -15.90
CA GLU A 35 -9.52 -13.28 -16.02
C GLU A 35 -9.84 -12.27 -14.92
N MET A 36 -10.65 -11.30 -15.26
CA MET A 36 -11.19 -10.32 -14.30
C MET A 36 -12.68 -10.17 -14.53
N SER A 37 -13.44 -10.05 -13.45
CA SER A 37 -14.87 -9.73 -13.45
C SER A 37 -15.18 -8.85 -12.25
N ILE A 38 -16.39 -8.29 -12.22
CA ILE A 38 -16.87 -7.48 -11.09
C ILE A 38 -16.84 -8.27 -9.76
N GLY A 39 -16.99 -9.61 -9.83
CA GLY A 39 -17.07 -10.46 -8.64
C GLY A 39 -15.74 -11.14 -8.27
N GLY A 40 -14.70 -11.06 -9.08
CA GLY A 40 -13.45 -11.74 -8.75
C GLY A 40 -12.46 -11.86 -9.89
N PHE A 41 -11.42 -12.65 -9.62
CA PHE A 41 -10.23 -12.78 -10.46
C PHE A 41 -9.90 -14.25 -10.69
N GLY A 42 -9.36 -14.55 -11.87
CA GLY A 42 -8.68 -15.80 -12.16
C GLY A 42 -7.19 -15.56 -12.32
N VAL A 43 -6.36 -16.22 -11.52
CA VAL A 43 -4.91 -16.09 -11.58
C VAL A 43 -4.23 -17.44 -11.76
N ILE A 44 -3.05 -17.44 -12.38
CA ILE A 44 -2.16 -18.60 -12.45
C ILE A 44 -0.92 -18.28 -11.63
N ALA A 45 -0.72 -19.06 -10.57
CA ALA A 45 0.44 -18.99 -9.70
C ALA A 45 1.44 -20.12 -10.02
N PRO A 46 2.71 -20.03 -9.54
CA PRO A 46 3.71 -21.09 -9.70
C PRO A 46 3.22 -22.45 -9.16
N LYS A 47 3.73 -23.54 -9.73
CA LYS A 47 3.30 -24.93 -9.40
C LYS A 47 3.41 -25.28 -7.91
N GLN A 48 4.35 -24.73 -7.20
CA GLN A 48 4.55 -24.97 -5.77
C GLN A 48 3.65 -24.13 -4.87
N THR A 49 2.77 -23.31 -5.44
CA THR A 49 1.85 -22.49 -4.66
C THR A 49 0.75 -23.37 -4.07
N SER A 50 0.62 -23.33 -2.76
CA SER A 50 -0.46 -23.99 -2.04
C SER A 50 -1.17 -22.96 -1.17
N VAL A 51 -2.44 -22.75 -1.42
CA VAL A 51 -3.29 -21.82 -0.66
C VAL A 51 -4.55 -22.55 -0.27
N ALA A 52 -4.94 -22.44 0.98
CA ALA A 52 -6.16 -23.09 1.45
C ALA A 52 -7.41 -22.47 0.78
N ILE A 53 -8.37 -23.32 0.44
CA ILE A 53 -9.71 -22.86 0.01
C ILE A 53 -10.34 -22.06 1.16
N ASN A 54 -11.04 -20.99 0.82
CA ASN A 54 -11.60 -19.99 1.73
C ASN A 54 -10.59 -19.11 2.47
N ALA A 55 -9.30 -19.25 2.22
CA ALA A 55 -8.31 -18.32 2.77
C ALA A 55 -8.51 -16.90 2.21
N LEU A 56 -8.36 -15.90 3.08
CA LEU A 56 -8.29 -14.50 2.68
C LEU A 56 -6.84 -14.15 2.39
N VAL A 57 -6.60 -13.61 1.22
CA VAL A 57 -5.27 -13.21 0.73
C VAL A 57 -5.35 -11.84 0.07
N TYR A 58 -4.21 -11.16 -0.04
CA TYR A 58 -4.14 -9.90 -0.77
C TYR A 58 -3.71 -10.17 -2.21
N LEU A 59 -4.43 -9.57 -3.14
CA LEU A 59 -4.08 -9.54 -4.55
C LEU A 59 -3.68 -8.10 -4.91
N ARG A 60 -2.42 -7.93 -5.26
CA ARG A 60 -1.89 -6.66 -5.77
C ARG A 60 -1.84 -6.70 -7.27
N THR A 61 -2.48 -5.73 -7.91
CA THR A 61 -2.42 -5.51 -9.36
C THR A 61 -1.73 -4.18 -9.65
N ARG A 62 -1.52 -3.84 -10.93
CA ARG A 62 -0.91 -2.55 -11.30
C ARG A 62 -1.68 -1.33 -10.84
N GLY A 63 -3.00 -1.42 -10.68
CA GLY A 63 -3.85 -0.26 -10.42
C GLY A 63 -4.49 -0.23 -9.04
N SER A 64 -4.66 -1.39 -8.42
CA SER A 64 -5.40 -1.52 -7.16
C SER A 64 -4.96 -2.76 -6.38
N ASP A 65 -5.13 -2.69 -5.09
CA ASP A 65 -4.96 -3.82 -4.18
C ASP A 65 -6.33 -4.32 -3.73
N PHE A 66 -6.49 -5.64 -3.64
CA PHE A 66 -7.76 -6.28 -3.29
C PHE A 66 -7.58 -7.28 -2.16
N ILE A 67 -8.54 -7.36 -1.27
CA ILE A 67 -8.70 -8.51 -0.38
C ILE A 67 -9.60 -9.50 -1.10
N VAL A 68 -9.08 -10.71 -1.32
CA VAL A 68 -9.76 -11.75 -2.07
C VAL A 68 -9.82 -13.05 -1.27
N ARG A 69 -10.86 -13.83 -1.53
CA ARG A 69 -11.02 -15.16 -0.95
C ARG A 69 -10.76 -16.22 -2.02
N VAL A 70 -9.94 -17.19 -1.71
CA VAL A 70 -9.69 -18.34 -2.61
C VAL A 70 -10.91 -19.25 -2.61
N ILE A 71 -11.57 -19.36 -3.74
CA ILE A 71 -12.77 -20.21 -3.88
C ILE A 71 -12.52 -21.48 -4.68
N GLU A 72 -11.48 -21.49 -5.51
CA GLU A 72 -11.14 -22.62 -6.37
C GLU A 72 -9.64 -22.72 -6.54
N GLN A 73 -9.13 -23.94 -6.57
CA GLN A 73 -7.75 -24.25 -6.88
C GLN A 73 -7.68 -25.45 -7.82
N LYS A 74 -7.01 -25.29 -8.95
CA LYS A 74 -6.81 -26.36 -9.93
C LYS A 74 -5.36 -26.41 -10.37
N SER A 75 -4.76 -27.61 -10.32
CA SER A 75 -3.43 -27.81 -10.88
C SER A 75 -3.51 -27.83 -12.41
N ARG A 76 -2.57 -27.10 -13.05
CA ARG A 76 -2.42 -27.03 -14.50
C ARG A 76 -0.99 -27.32 -14.91
N THR A 77 -0.75 -27.51 -16.21
CA THR A 77 0.59 -27.73 -16.76
C THR A 77 1.48 -26.52 -16.60
N ASP A 78 0.92 -25.33 -16.64
CA ASP A 78 1.59 -24.02 -16.55
C ASP A 78 1.63 -23.43 -15.12
N GLY A 79 1.02 -24.10 -14.15
CA GLY A 79 0.98 -23.66 -12.77
C GLY A 79 -0.26 -24.12 -12.01
N VAL A 80 -0.65 -23.34 -11.01
CA VAL A 80 -1.87 -23.54 -10.24
C VAL A 80 -2.85 -22.42 -10.56
N ALA A 81 -3.98 -22.77 -11.15
CA ALA A 81 -5.06 -21.82 -11.38
C ALA A 81 -5.86 -21.63 -10.10
N LEU A 82 -6.00 -20.37 -9.67
CA LEU A 82 -6.77 -19.97 -8.51
C LEU A 82 -7.95 -19.11 -8.95
N GLY A 83 -9.15 -19.49 -8.50
CA GLY A 83 -10.34 -18.67 -8.56
C GLY A 83 -10.43 -17.84 -7.27
N LEU A 84 -10.50 -16.52 -7.43
CA LEU A 84 -10.49 -15.56 -6.34
C LEU A 84 -11.80 -14.76 -6.37
N LEU A 85 -12.51 -14.74 -5.25
CA LEU A 85 -13.68 -13.92 -5.04
C LEU A 85 -13.25 -12.59 -4.42
N GLN A 86 -13.61 -11.47 -5.03
CA GLN A 86 -13.35 -10.14 -4.46
C GLN A 86 -14.20 -9.94 -3.21
N VAL A 87 -13.55 -9.62 -2.11
CA VAL A 87 -14.20 -9.27 -0.83
C VAL A 87 -14.22 -7.77 -0.65
N GLU A 88 -13.08 -7.12 -0.87
CA GLU A 88 -12.92 -5.69 -0.68
C GLU A 88 -11.84 -5.16 -1.63
N GLU A 89 -12.02 -3.96 -2.14
CA GLU A 89 -10.96 -3.20 -2.81
C GLU A 89 -10.27 -2.33 -1.77
N VAL A 90 -8.96 -2.53 -1.62
CA VAL A 90 -8.15 -1.70 -0.76
C VAL A 90 -7.79 -0.44 -1.55
N VAL A 91 -8.60 0.59 -1.39
CA VAL A 91 -8.23 1.91 -1.89
C VAL A 91 -7.00 2.32 -1.09
N PRO A 92 -5.84 2.56 -1.74
CA PRO A 92 -4.69 3.10 -1.02
C PRO A 92 -5.17 4.41 -0.40
N ASP A 93 -5.25 4.41 0.93
CA ASP A 93 -5.64 5.60 1.65
C ASP A 93 -4.62 6.69 1.28
N LEU A 94 -5.07 7.65 0.47
CA LEU A 94 -4.33 8.87 0.17
C LEU A 94 -4.27 9.78 1.41
N SER A 95 -4.44 9.20 2.60
CA SER A 95 -4.07 9.88 3.82
C SER A 95 -2.58 10.19 3.69
N ILE A 96 -2.28 11.45 3.53
CA ILE A 96 -0.96 12.08 3.46
C ILE A 96 -0.15 11.84 4.77
N THR A 97 -0.50 10.83 5.53
CA THR A 97 0.17 10.35 6.73
C THR A 97 1.33 9.39 6.39
N GLY A 98 1.66 9.24 5.11
CA GLY A 98 2.79 8.45 4.70
C GLY A 98 3.99 9.32 4.40
N TYR A 99 5.06 9.10 5.09
CA TYR A 99 6.38 9.65 4.84
C TYR A 99 6.61 11.12 5.23
N PHE A 100 6.19 11.51 6.41
CA PHE A 100 7.07 12.39 7.15
C PHE A 100 8.31 11.54 7.50
N SER A 101 9.34 11.63 6.62
CA SER A 101 10.65 11.09 6.94
C SER A 101 11.02 11.61 8.33
N PRO A 102 11.43 10.76 9.28
CA PRO A 102 11.80 11.22 10.62
C PRO A 102 12.86 12.33 10.59
N TRP A 103 13.61 12.43 9.52
CA TRP A 103 14.56 13.50 9.25
C TRP A 103 13.92 14.88 9.05
N LEU A 104 12.70 14.94 8.45
CA LEU A 104 11.98 16.22 8.28
C LEU A 104 11.45 16.76 9.60
N THR A 105 11.02 15.91 10.52
CA THR A 105 10.61 16.33 11.85
C THR A 105 11.81 16.82 12.67
N VAL A 106 12.94 16.14 12.61
CA VAL A 106 14.18 16.57 13.30
C VAL A 106 14.69 17.90 12.76
N THR A 107 14.69 18.11 11.44
CA THR A 107 15.12 19.39 10.84
C THR A 107 14.19 20.54 11.20
N PHE A 108 12.88 20.28 11.28
CA PHE A 108 11.90 21.30 11.69
C PHE A 108 12.13 21.74 13.14
N TRP A 109 12.33 20.81 14.06
CA TRP A 109 12.60 21.11 15.47
C TRP A 109 13.95 21.83 15.67
N LEU A 110 14.98 21.48 14.92
CA LEU A 110 16.27 22.16 14.96
C LEU A 110 16.16 23.61 14.46
N ALA A 111 15.41 23.85 13.38
CA ALA A 111 15.17 25.19 12.88
C ALA A 111 14.39 26.06 13.87
N ALA A 112 13.36 25.48 14.52
CA ALA A 112 12.60 26.18 15.55
C ALA A 112 13.45 26.54 16.76
N ALA A 113 14.29 25.63 17.24
CA ALA A 113 15.20 25.88 18.35
C ALA A 113 16.24 26.99 18.04
N ALA A 114 16.80 26.98 16.83
CA ALA A 114 17.73 28.00 16.37
C ALA A 114 17.07 29.39 16.31
N SER A 115 15.82 29.47 15.90
CA SER A 115 15.06 30.73 15.85
C SER A 115 14.83 31.33 17.25
N VAL A 116 14.51 30.49 18.23
CA VAL A 116 14.28 30.93 19.62
C VAL A 116 15.61 31.43 20.24
N LEU A 117 16.70 30.73 20.04
CA LEU A 117 18.03 31.14 20.54
C LEU A 117 18.50 32.44 19.89
N GLY A 118 18.29 32.60 18.59
CA GLY A 118 18.59 33.83 17.86
C GLY A 118 17.82 35.05 18.40
N ALA A 119 16.54 34.92 18.67
CA ALA A 119 15.70 35.96 19.23
C ALA A 119 16.16 36.33 20.66
N ALA A 120 16.46 35.34 21.50
CA ALA A 120 16.96 35.58 22.85
C ALA A 120 18.31 36.32 22.85
N TYR A 121 19.21 35.96 21.94
CA TYR A 121 20.51 36.63 21.80
C TYR A 121 20.36 38.10 21.38
N CYS A 122 19.45 38.39 20.42
CA CYS A 122 19.17 39.77 20.01
C CYS A 122 18.58 40.62 21.15
N LEU A 123 17.65 40.06 21.92
CA LEU A 123 17.06 40.76 23.06
C LEU A 123 18.07 41.04 24.16
N PHE A 124 18.96 40.09 24.44
CA PHE A 124 20.02 40.26 25.43
C PHE A 124 21.04 41.32 24.98
N GLY A 125 21.42 41.30 23.70
CA GLY A 125 22.30 42.30 23.11
C GLY A 125 21.73 43.72 23.18
N MET A 126 20.44 43.90 22.96
CA MET A 126 19.75 45.20 23.14
C MET A 126 19.74 45.67 24.60
N TYR A 127 19.52 44.72 25.54
CA TYR A 127 19.49 45.08 26.97
C TYR A 127 20.84 45.52 27.51
N VAL A 128 21.93 44.92 27.06
CA VAL A 128 23.30 45.27 27.45
C VAL A 128 23.75 46.59 26.82
N SER A 129 23.18 47.03 25.71
CA SER A 129 23.53 48.24 25.00
C SER A 129 22.80 49.49 25.49
N LEU A 130 21.93 49.42 26.49
CA LEU A 130 21.29 50.56 27.09
C LEU A 130 22.34 51.34 27.95
N PRO A 131 22.65 52.57 27.60
CA PRO A 131 23.56 53.38 28.41
C PRO A 131 22.92 53.67 29.78
N ILE A 132 23.54 53.15 30.84
CA ILE A 132 23.17 53.50 32.21
C ILE A 132 23.68 54.91 32.43
N ASP A 133 22.82 55.90 32.20
CA ASP A 133 23.14 57.30 32.55
C ASP A 133 22.95 57.48 34.08
N ILE A 134 24.01 57.22 34.78
CA ILE A 134 24.10 57.50 36.24
C ILE A 134 24.51 58.97 36.35
N ARG A 135 23.54 59.87 36.26
CA ARG A 135 23.68 61.21 36.73
C ARG A 135 23.43 61.27 38.24
N SER A 136 24.47 61.39 38.96
CA SER A 136 24.49 61.90 40.35
C SER A 136 24.09 63.37 40.44
#